data_73a99ece516e3b2307ccc0f60307b010
#
_entry.id   73a99ece516e3b2307ccc0f60307b010
#
_cell.length_a   1.000
_cell.length_b   1.000
_cell.length_c   1.000
_cell.angle_alpha   90.00
_cell.angle_beta   90.00
_cell.angle_gamma   90.00
#
_symmetry.space_group_name_H-M   'P 1'
#
loop_
_entity.id
_entity.type
_entity.pdbx_description
1 polymer ?
#
loop_
_entity_poly.entity_id
_entity_poly.type
_entity_poly.pdbx_seq_one_letter_code
_entity_poly.pdbx_strand_id
1 'polypeptide(L)'
;ISNRTFQPNGELPVAPSAIAPAGQTMAADYKMIPYETPRALETDEIAHIVEDFRQAAENAKAAGFDGVELHGANGYLIDQFLRDGTNQRTDKYGGSVENRVRFLVEVTEAAVGVWGADRVGVRLSPNAAFNDMSDSDPRATFGAAAKALDRFNLAYLHVTRAAPTDNVAGGPIDADFFRPIFRSRIISAAGYDKAQAEAALKSGNVDLVAFGTLFISNPDLPERLKQNAPLAEADRATFYGGDAKGYTDYPSLEAALA
;
A
#
# COMPACT_ATOMS: atom_id res chain seq x y z
N ILE A 1 7.50 -5.42 -10.09
CA ILE A 1 8.37 -4.95 -9.02
C ILE A 1 8.96 -6.15 -8.27
N SER A 2 9.70 -6.96 -8.98
CA SER A 2 10.40 -8.14 -8.45
C SER A 2 11.48 -8.55 -9.46
N ASN A 3 12.22 -9.59 -9.14
CA ASN A 3 13.22 -10.18 -10.04
C ASN A 3 12.99 -11.69 -10.13
N ARG A 4 13.34 -12.28 -11.27
CA ARG A 4 13.20 -13.73 -11.50
C ARG A 4 13.88 -14.60 -10.44
N THR A 5 14.93 -14.09 -9.78
CA THR A 5 15.61 -14.83 -8.71
C THR A 5 14.71 -15.12 -7.50
N PHE A 6 13.59 -14.39 -7.35
CA PHE A 6 12.59 -14.60 -6.31
C PHE A 6 11.34 -15.35 -6.80
N GLN A 7 11.27 -15.65 -8.10
CA GLN A 7 10.11 -16.33 -8.67
C GLN A 7 10.33 -17.84 -8.74
N PRO A 8 9.27 -18.64 -8.59
CA PRO A 8 9.34 -20.08 -8.81
C PRO A 8 9.94 -20.38 -10.19
N ASN A 9 10.85 -21.36 -10.26
CA ASN A 9 11.53 -21.78 -11.49
C ASN A 9 12.32 -20.68 -12.22
N GLY A 10 12.57 -19.53 -11.59
CA GLY A 10 13.25 -18.40 -12.24
C GLY A 10 12.43 -17.76 -13.36
N GLU A 11 11.12 -17.81 -13.28
CA GLU A 11 10.22 -17.16 -14.23
C GLU A 11 10.24 -15.64 -14.09
N LEU A 12 9.78 -14.92 -15.11
CA LEU A 12 9.63 -13.47 -15.01
C LEU A 12 8.48 -13.11 -14.06
N PRO A 13 8.61 -12.02 -13.29
CA PRO A 13 7.47 -11.48 -12.54
C PRO A 13 6.35 -11.08 -13.52
N VAL A 14 5.11 -11.07 -13.06
CA VAL A 14 3.95 -10.70 -13.85
C VAL A 14 3.49 -9.28 -13.56
N ALA A 15 2.83 -8.66 -14.53
CA ALA A 15 2.25 -7.32 -14.44
C ALA A 15 1.02 -7.21 -15.37
N PRO A 16 0.21 -6.14 -15.29
CA PRO A 16 -0.86 -5.93 -16.27
C PRO A 16 -0.35 -5.76 -17.69
N SER A 17 0.84 -5.17 -17.87
CA SER A 17 1.50 -4.96 -19.15
C SER A 17 3.02 -5.18 -19.04
N ALA A 18 3.68 -5.54 -20.13
CA ALA A 18 5.12 -5.82 -20.18
C ALA A 18 5.95 -4.51 -20.20
N ILE A 19 5.90 -3.76 -19.09
CA ILE A 19 6.58 -2.48 -18.93
C ILE A 19 7.52 -2.59 -17.72
N ALA A 20 8.83 -2.45 -17.97
CA ALA A 20 9.83 -2.41 -16.90
C ALA A 20 9.82 -1.02 -16.25
N PRO A 21 9.77 -0.91 -14.91
CA PRO A 21 9.99 0.37 -14.26
C PRO A 21 11.45 0.80 -14.39
N ALA A 22 11.70 2.10 -14.35
CA ALA A 22 13.05 2.63 -14.27
C ALA A 22 13.71 2.29 -12.92
N GLY A 23 15.05 2.18 -12.90
CA GLY A 23 15.81 1.95 -11.67
C GLY A 23 16.23 0.50 -11.45
N GLN A 24 16.36 0.12 -10.20
CA GLN A 24 16.95 -1.15 -9.77
C GLN A 24 16.13 -1.81 -8.66
N THR A 25 16.18 -3.12 -8.60
CA THR A 25 15.66 -3.94 -7.49
C THR A 25 16.78 -4.77 -6.89
N MET A 26 16.57 -5.24 -5.68
CA MET A 26 17.49 -6.17 -5.01
C MET A 26 17.26 -7.59 -5.54
N ALA A 27 18.32 -8.26 -5.94
CA ALA A 27 18.29 -9.69 -6.28
C ALA A 27 18.44 -10.56 -5.02
N ALA A 28 18.23 -11.87 -5.17
CA ALA A 28 18.34 -12.84 -4.05
C ALA A 28 19.73 -12.91 -3.43
N ASP A 29 20.78 -12.49 -4.15
CA ASP A 29 22.15 -12.38 -3.64
C ASP A 29 22.47 -10.99 -3.04
N TYR A 30 21.44 -10.20 -2.73
CA TYR A 30 21.52 -8.83 -2.17
C TYR A 30 22.19 -7.79 -3.08
N LYS A 31 22.40 -8.08 -4.37
CA LYS A 31 22.90 -7.08 -5.32
C LYS A 31 21.78 -6.29 -5.92
N MET A 32 22.01 -4.99 -6.11
CA MET A 32 21.12 -4.14 -6.88
C MET A 32 21.30 -4.41 -8.37
N ILE A 33 20.22 -4.77 -9.04
CA ILE A 33 20.18 -5.07 -10.48
C ILE A 33 19.06 -4.28 -11.15
N PRO A 34 19.18 -3.96 -12.45
CA PRO A 34 18.07 -3.33 -13.18
C PRO A 34 16.80 -4.17 -13.11
N TYR A 35 15.64 -3.50 -13.09
CA TYR A 35 14.37 -4.20 -13.24
C TYR A 35 14.33 -4.96 -14.57
N GLU A 36 13.78 -6.15 -14.56
CA GLU A 36 13.46 -6.91 -15.77
C GLU A 36 12.09 -6.50 -16.30
N THR A 37 11.90 -6.58 -17.61
CA THR A 37 10.56 -6.43 -18.20
C THR A 37 9.69 -7.60 -17.73
N PRO A 38 8.58 -7.32 -17.00
CA PRO A 38 7.70 -8.38 -16.55
C PRO A 38 6.95 -9.01 -17.71
N ARG A 39 6.42 -10.21 -17.51
CA ARG A 39 5.46 -10.81 -18.44
C ARG A 39 4.07 -10.19 -18.21
N ALA A 40 3.41 -9.75 -19.27
CA ALA A 40 2.01 -9.37 -19.18
C ALA A 40 1.14 -10.59 -18.82
N LEU A 41 0.19 -10.43 -17.90
CA LEU A 41 -0.81 -11.45 -17.59
C LEU A 41 -1.76 -11.64 -18.77
N GLU A 42 -2.05 -12.88 -19.14
CA GLU A 42 -3.18 -13.17 -19.99
C GLU A 42 -4.50 -12.91 -19.26
N THR A 43 -5.58 -12.64 -19.98
CA THR A 43 -6.87 -12.26 -19.39
C THR A 43 -7.45 -13.36 -18.50
N ASP A 44 -7.27 -14.61 -18.87
CA ASP A 44 -7.75 -15.78 -18.11
C ASP A 44 -6.88 -16.10 -16.89
N GLU A 45 -5.61 -15.71 -16.88
CA GLU A 45 -4.73 -15.86 -15.72
C GLU A 45 -5.15 -14.96 -14.54
N ILE A 46 -5.79 -13.82 -14.81
CA ILE A 46 -6.17 -12.84 -13.76
C ILE A 46 -7.10 -13.47 -12.73
N ALA A 47 -7.99 -14.35 -13.15
CA ALA A 47 -8.88 -15.08 -12.24
C ALA A 47 -8.09 -15.97 -11.25
N HIS A 48 -6.97 -16.56 -11.69
CA HIS A 48 -6.11 -17.35 -10.81
C HIS A 48 -5.39 -16.44 -9.78
N ILE A 49 -4.95 -15.25 -10.20
CA ILE A 49 -4.37 -14.28 -9.26
C ILE A 49 -5.40 -13.82 -8.21
N VAL A 50 -6.65 -13.59 -8.60
CA VAL A 50 -7.73 -13.27 -7.64
C VAL A 50 -7.92 -14.42 -6.64
N GLU A 51 -7.87 -15.67 -7.12
CA GLU A 51 -7.94 -16.85 -6.27
C GLU A 51 -6.73 -16.97 -5.31
N ASP A 52 -5.52 -16.59 -5.74
CA ASP A 52 -4.35 -16.54 -4.87
C ASP A 52 -4.53 -15.53 -3.73
N PHE A 53 -5.14 -14.37 -3.99
CA PHE A 53 -5.50 -13.41 -2.93
C PHE A 53 -6.56 -13.99 -1.97
N ARG A 54 -7.55 -14.71 -2.50
CA ARG A 54 -8.55 -15.40 -1.68
C ARG A 54 -7.89 -16.44 -0.77
N GLN A 55 -7.01 -17.26 -1.32
CA GLN A 55 -6.26 -18.27 -0.56
C GLN A 55 -5.35 -17.64 0.48
N ALA A 56 -4.67 -16.54 0.15
CA ALA A 56 -3.86 -15.79 1.11
C ALA A 56 -4.71 -15.25 2.27
N ALA A 57 -5.92 -14.76 1.99
CA ALA A 57 -6.86 -14.32 3.01
C ALA A 57 -7.31 -15.47 3.93
N GLU A 58 -7.56 -16.69 3.39
CA GLU A 58 -7.85 -17.90 4.17
C GLU A 58 -6.66 -18.31 5.05
N ASN A 59 -5.45 -18.28 4.49
CA ASN A 59 -4.23 -18.62 5.23
C ASN A 59 -4.01 -17.66 6.41
N ALA A 60 -4.22 -16.35 6.20
CA ALA A 60 -4.15 -15.37 7.27
C ALA A 60 -5.19 -15.67 8.38
N LYS A 61 -6.42 -16.01 8.00
CA LYS A 61 -7.47 -16.37 8.95
C LYS A 61 -7.13 -17.64 9.74
N ALA A 62 -6.61 -18.67 9.07
CA ALA A 62 -6.15 -19.91 9.69
C ALA A 62 -4.96 -19.69 10.62
N ALA A 63 -4.10 -18.72 10.33
CA ALA A 63 -2.98 -18.32 11.18
C ALA A 63 -3.38 -17.48 12.40
N GLY A 64 -4.65 -17.12 12.55
CA GLY A 64 -5.18 -16.41 13.73
C GLY A 64 -5.06 -14.89 13.67
N PHE A 65 -4.90 -14.29 12.48
CA PHE A 65 -5.02 -12.84 12.33
C PHE A 65 -6.46 -12.38 12.56
N ASP A 66 -6.65 -11.09 12.85
CA ASP A 66 -7.97 -10.47 13.09
C ASP A 66 -8.60 -9.89 11.83
N GLY A 67 -7.84 -9.71 10.77
CA GLY A 67 -8.26 -9.15 9.49
C GLY A 67 -7.08 -9.03 8.53
N VAL A 68 -7.34 -8.48 7.35
CA VAL A 68 -6.32 -8.28 6.30
C VAL A 68 -6.41 -6.89 5.68
N GLU A 69 -5.28 -6.36 5.23
CA GLU A 69 -5.21 -5.17 4.39
C GLU A 69 -4.70 -5.55 3.00
N LEU A 70 -5.49 -5.26 1.98
CA LEU A 70 -5.10 -5.44 0.58
C LEU A 70 -4.16 -4.30 0.18
N HIS A 71 -2.97 -4.65 -0.27
CA HIS A 71 -1.96 -3.68 -0.65
C HIS A 71 -2.15 -3.22 -2.10
N GLY A 72 -2.99 -2.21 -2.30
CA GLY A 72 -3.26 -1.57 -3.58
C GLY A 72 -2.43 -0.30 -3.81
N ALA A 73 -1.17 -0.27 -3.36
CA ALA A 73 -0.35 0.93 -3.27
C ALA A 73 1.08 0.72 -3.75
N ASN A 74 1.84 1.80 -3.85
CA ASN A 74 3.30 1.84 -4.02
C ASN A 74 3.83 1.10 -5.26
N GLY A 75 3.05 1.03 -6.34
CA GLY A 75 3.48 0.43 -7.60
C GLY A 75 3.50 -1.09 -7.61
N TYR A 76 2.84 -1.75 -6.65
CA TYR A 76 2.65 -3.20 -6.68
C TYR A 76 1.43 -3.58 -7.53
N LEU A 77 1.14 -4.87 -7.66
CA LEU A 77 0.28 -5.41 -8.72
C LEU A 77 -1.07 -4.69 -8.84
N ILE A 78 -1.79 -4.47 -7.74
CA ILE A 78 -3.10 -3.81 -7.77
C ILE A 78 -2.97 -2.35 -8.23
N ASP A 79 -1.96 -1.60 -7.72
CA ASP A 79 -1.70 -0.22 -8.14
C ASP A 79 -1.31 -0.16 -9.63
N GLN A 80 -0.56 -1.16 -10.14
CA GLN A 80 -0.21 -1.27 -11.55
C GLN A 80 -1.45 -1.46 -12.44
N PHE A 81 -2.46 -2.21 -12.00
CA PHE A 81 -3.72 -2.33 -12.73
C PHE A 81 -4.52 -1.04 -12.75
N LEU A 82 -4.50 -0.26 -11.66
CA LEU A 82 -5.25 0.99 -11.54
C LEU A 82 -4.77 2.07 -12.52
N ARG A 83 -3.44 2.23 -12.65
CA ARG A 83 -2.85 3.38 -13.36
C ARG A 83 -2.61 3.11 -14.83
N ASP A 84 -2.97 4.06 -15.68
CA ASP A 84 -2.81 3.94 -17.12
C ASP A 84 -1.35 3.97 -17.59
N GLY A 85 -0.43 4.57 -16.83
CA GLY A 85 1.01 4.53 -17.13
C GLY A 85 1.61 3.13 -17.11
N THR A 86 1.04 2.22 -16.32
CA THR A 86 1.51 0.82 -16.16
C THR A 86 0.53 -0.21 -16.71
N ASN A 87 -0.73 0.16 -16.97
CA ASN A 87 -1.76 -0.69 -17.53
C ASN A 87 -2.15 -0.23 -18.94
N GLN A 88 -1.52 -0.82 -19.93
CA GLN A 88 -1.76 -0.57 -21.35
C GLN A 88 -2.64 -1.67 -21.99
N ARG A 89 -3.41 -2.40 -21.18
CA ARG A 89 -4.30 -3.45 -21.65
C ARG A 89 -5.47 -2.89 -22.45
N THR A 90 -5.96 -3.70 -23.40
CA THR A 90 -7.12 -3.39 -24.25
C THR A 90 -8.32 -4.29 -23.98
N ASP A 91 -8.19 -5.20 -22.99
CA ASP A 91 -9.27 -6.09 -22.55
C ASP A 91 -10.12 -5.46 -21.42
N LYS A 92 -10.97 -6.29 -20.79
CA LYS A 92 -11.86 -5.83 -19.69
C LYS A 92 -11.14 -5.34 -18.42
N TYR A 93 -9.81 -5.45 -18.33
CA TYR A 93 -8.99 -4.96 -17.21
C TYR A 93 -8.15 -3.72 -17.55
N GLY A 94 -8.29 -3.16 -18.75
CA GLY A 94 -7.54 -1.99 -19.19
C GLY A 94 -8.37 -0.97 -19.96
N GLY A 95 -7.73 0.12 -20.37
CA GLY A 95 -8.38 1.24 -21.06
C GLY A 95 -9.15 2.16 -20.10
N SER A 96 -10.47 2.00 -20.00
CA SER A 96 -11.28 2.88 -19.16
C SER A 96 -10.96 2.74 -17.67
N VAL A 97 -11.26 3.80 -16.90
CA VAL A 97 -11.06 3.79 -15.42
C VAL A 97 -11.84 2.61 -14.78
N GLU A 98 -13.07 2.35 -15.22
CA GLU A 98 -13.89 1.25 -14.71
C GLU A 98 -13.22 -0.11 -14.93
N ASN A 99 -12.60 -0.30 -16.09
CA ASN A 99 -11.88 -1.54 -16.39
C ASN A 99 -10.62 -1.67 -15.55
N ARG A 100 -9.85 -0.58 -15.37
CA ARG A 100 -8.63 -0.59 -14.55
C ARG A 100 -8.91 -0.85 -13.07
N VAL A 101 -10.05 -0.39 -12.55
CA VAL A 101 -10.51 -0.63 -11.16
C VAL A 101 -11.01 -2.06 -10.94
N ARG A 102 -11.37 -2.78 -11.99
CA ARG A 102 -11.97 -4.13 -11.92
C ARG A 102 -11.16 -5.12 -11.10
N PHE A 103 -9.86 -5.20 -11.32
CA PHE A 103 -9.00 -6.12 -10.57
C PHE A 103 -9.00 -5.83 -9.06
N LEU A 104 -8.92 -4.56 -8.66
CA LEU A 104 -9.04 -4.16 -7.25
C LEU A 104 -10.38 -4.62 -6.66
N VAL A 105 -11.49 -4.46 -7.39
CA VAL A 105 -12.82 -4.87 -6.94
C VAL A 105 -12.90 -6.38 -6.76
N GLU A 106 -12.44 -7.16 -7.73
CA GLU A 106 -12.48 -8.63 -7.68
C GLU A 106 -11.62 -9.19 -6.53
N VAL A 107 -10.43 -8.66 -6.31
CA VAL A 107 -9.57 -9.04 -5.16
C VAL A 107 -10.22 -8.65 -3.83
N THR A 108 -10.86 -7.47 -3.77
CA THR A 108 -11.57 -7.03 -2.56
C THR A 108 -12.76 -7.94 -2.26
N GLU A 109 -13.55 -8.30 -3.26
CA GLU A 109 -14.68 -9.20 -3.14
C GLU A 109 -14.24 -10.58 -2.64
N ALA A 110 -13.14 -11.10 -3.18
CA ALA A 110 -12.56 -12.38 -2.75
C ALA A 110 -12.14 -12.36 -1.27
N ALA A 111 -11.44 -11.30 -0.81
CA ALA A 111 -11.04 -11.16 0.59
C ALA A 111 -12.23 -10.96 1.52
N VAL A 112 -13.24 -10.16 1.12
CA VAL A 112 -14.48 -9.94 1.88
C VAL A 112 -15.27 -11.24 2.00
N GLY A 113 -15.29 -12.09 0.97
CA GLY A 113 -15.92 -13.42 1.01
C GLY A 113 -15.34 -14.34 2.10
N VAL A 114 -14.05 -14.18 2.43
CA VAL A 114 -13.38 -14.97 3.48
C VAL A 114 -13.57 -14.35 4.88
N TRP A 115 -13.44 -13.03 4.99
CA TRP A 115 -13.33 -12.35 6.29
C TRP A 115 -14.60 -11.63 6.75
N GLY A 116 -15.51 -11.28 5.83
CA GLY A 116 -16.49 -10.21 6.06
C GLY A 116 -15.87 -8.83 5.85
N ALA A 117 -16.68 -7.87 5.46
CA ALA A 117 -16.20 -6.54 5.07
C ALA A 117 -15.57 -5.74 6.23
N ASP A 118 -16.04 -5.97 7.45
CA ASP A 118 -15.59 -5.33 8.68
C ASP A 118 -14.18 -5.75 9.12
N ARG A 119 -13.58 -6.73 8.45
CA ARG A 119 -12.22 -7.25 8.70
C ARG A 119 -11.27 -7.07 7.51
N VAL A 120 -11.68 -6.34 6.49
CA VAL A 120 -10.87 -6.06 5.29
C VAL A 120 -10.64 -4.57 5.16
N GLY A 121 -9.37 -4.17 5.07
CA GLY A 121 -8.94 -2.84 4.67
C GLY A 121 -8.30 -2.84 3.29
N VAL A 122 -8.21 -1.68 2.66
CA VAL A 122 -7.49 -1.48 1.39
C VAL A 122 -6.55 -0.30 1.52
N ARG A 123 -5.31 -0.45 1.08
CA ARG A 123 -4.33 0.64 1.03
C ARG A 123 -4.14 1.16 -0.40
N LEU A 124 -4.14 2.49 -0.55
CA LEU A 124 -3.91 3.21 -1.81
C LEU A 124 -2.83 4.30 -1.64
N SER A 125 -2.09 4.59 -2.72
CA SER A 125 -1.04 5.64 -2.74
C SER A 125 -1.19 6.57 -3.94
N PRO A 126 -2.23 7.42 -3.98
CA PRO A 126 -2.62 8.16 -5.17
C PRO A 126 -1.57 9.18 -5.64
N ASN A 127 -0.77 9.71 -4.72
CA ASN A 127 0.19 10.78 -5.00
C ASN A 127 1.59 10.25 -5.38
N ALA A 128 1.91 9.00 -5.03
CA ALA A 128 3.26 8.50 -5.12
C ALA A 128 3.67 8.11 -6.55
N ALA A 129 4.83 8.59 -7.00
CA ALA A 129 5.53 8.10 -8.19
C ALA A 129 6.51 6.96 -7.88
N PHE A 130 6.49 6.42 -6.66
CA PHE A 130 7.36 5.32 -6.24
C PHE A 130 7.21 4.11 -7.16
N ASN A 131 8.31 3.45 -7.52
CA ASN A 131 8.35 2.38 -8.50
C ASN A 131 7.91 2.81 -9.92
N ASP A 132 8.21 4.06 -10.29
CA ASP A 132 7.95 4.62 -11.63
C ASP A 132 6.46 4.69 -12.00
N MET A 133 5.61 4.86 -10.99
CA MET A 133 4.16 4.91 -11.18
C MET A 133 3.70 6.26 -11.74
N SER A 134 2.86 6.22 -12.75
CA SER A 134 2.22 7.40 -13.35
C SER A 134 0.77 7.12 -13.74
N ASP A 135 -0.04 8.16 -13.76
CA ASP A 135 -1.44 8.12 -14.19
C ASP A 135 -1.80 9.47 -14.82
N SER A 136 -2.50 9.45 -15.94
CA SER A 136 -2.90 10.68 -16.65
C SER A 136 -3.97 11.48 -15.91
N ASP A 137 -4.85 10.80 -15.14
CA ASP A 137 -5.86 11.41 -14.28
C ASP A 137 -6.03 10.64 -12.97
N PRO A 138 -5.11 10.83 -12.01
CA PRO A 138 -5.16 10.11 -10.74
C PRO A 138 -6.42 10.43 -9.92
N ARG A 139 -7.01 11.62 -10.08
CA ARG A 139 -8.27 11.97 -9.40
C ARG A 139 -9.44 11.13 -9.90
N ALA A 140 -9.57 10.94 -11.19
CA ALA A 140 -10.60 10.07 -11.77
C ALA A 140 -10.36 8.61 -11.36
N THR A 141 -9.12 8.12 -11.46
CA THR A 141 -8.75 6.74 -11.14
C THR A 141 -9.02 6.40 -9.67
N PHE A 142 -8.45 7.17 -8.74
CA PHE A 142 -8.58 6.89 -7.31
C PHE A 142 -9.96 7.28 -6.73
N GLY A 143 -10.65 8.24 -7.33
CA GLY A 143 -12.04 8.55 -7.01
C GLY A 143 -12.98 7.40 -7.39
N ALA A 144 -12.80 6.80 -8.57
CA ALA A 144 -13.55 5.62 -8.99
C ALA A 144 -13.23 4.39 -8.13
N ALA A 145 -11.94 4.18 -7.79
CA ALA A 145 -11.53 3.12 -6.87
C ALA A 145 -12.20 3.26 -5.50
N ALA A 146 -12.15 4.43 -4.88
CA ALA A 146 -12.78 4.68 -3.59
C ALA A 146 -14.30 4.48 -3.64
N LYS A 147 -14.97 4.96 -4.69
CA LYS A 147 -16.40 4.76 -4.90
C LYS A 147 -16.76 3.27 -5.07
N ALA A 148 -15.93 2.51 -5.75
CA ALA A 148 -16.13 1.08 -5.91
C ALA A 148 -15.94 0.32 -4.58
N LEU A 149 -14.95 0.73 -3.77
CA LEU A 149 -14.67 0.15 -2.45
C LEU A 149 -15.74 0.52 -1.41
N ASP A 150 -16.31 1.73 -1.47
CA ASP A 150 -17.36 2.18 -0.53
C ASP A 150 -18.57 1.25 -0.48
N ARG A 151 -18.88 0.56 -1.60
CA ARG A 151 -20.00 -0.39 -1.68
C ARG A 151 -19.85 -1.62 -0.79
N PHE A 152 -18.64 -1.97 -0.39
CA PHE A 152 -18.36 -3.14 0.44
C PHE A 152 -18.54 -2.88 1.94
N ASN A 153 -18.59 -1.62 2.39
CA ASN A 153 -18.57 -1.29 3.82
C ASN A 153 -17.32 -1.83 4.53
N LEU A 154 -16.15 -1.67 3.94
CA LEU A 154 -14.88 -2.15 4.48
C LEU A 154 -14.57 -1.58 5.86
N ALA A 155 -13.69 -2.26 6.60
CA ALA A 155 -13.16 -1.79 7.88
C ALA A 155 -12.57 -0.37 7.74
N TYR A 156 -11.78 -0.15 6.71
CA TYR A 156 -11.17 1.16 6.42
C TYR A 156 -10.61 1.26 4.99
N LEU A 157 -10.39 2.49 4.58
CA LEU A 157 -9.51 2.86 3.47
C LEU A 157 -8.24 3.50 4.05
N HIS A 158 -7.05 2.96 3.72
CA HIS A 158 -5.77 3.48 4.15
C HIS A 158 -5.11 4.24 2.99
N VAL A 159 -4.87 5.52 3.16
CA VAL A 159 -4.29 6.37 2.10
C VAL A 159 -2.98 6.98 2.53
N THR A 160 -2.01 7.01 1.62
CA THR A 160 -0.80 7.79 1.82
C THR A 160 -1.06 9.24 1.39
N ARG A 161 -0.80 10.20 2.28
CA ARG A 161 -0.85 11.61 1.91
C ARG A 161 0.28 11.98 0.95
N ALA A 162 0.11 13.08 0.24
CA ALA A 162 1.15 13.63 -0.60
C ALA A 162 2.37 14.04 0.22
N ALA A 163 3.55 13.74 -0.29
CA ALA A 163 4.78 14.33 0.21
C ALA A 163 4.95 15.75 -0.36
N PRO A 164 5.71 16.64 0.29
CA PRO A 164 5.95 17.98 -0.23
C PRO A 164 6.61 18.01 -1.63
N THR A 165 7.23 16.90 -2.02
CA THR A 165 7.89 16.72 -3.32
C THR A 165 6.97 16.13 -4.40
N ASP A 166 5.78 15.67 -4.03
CA ASP A 166 4.85 15.06 -4.98
C ASP A 166 4.19 16.13 -5.83
N ASN A 167 4.34 16.00 -7.14
CA ASN A 167 3.72 16.91 -8.10
C ASN A 167 2.50 16.24 -8.74
N VAL A 168 1.37 16.29 -8.06
CA VAL A 168 0.12 15.67 -8.52
C VAL A 168 -0.69 16.68 -9.31
N ALA A 169 -1.05 16.35 -10.55
CA ALA A 169 -1.93 17.18 -11.38
C ALA A 169 -3.28 17.42 -10.67
N GLY A 170 -3.67 18.67 -10.57
CA GLY A 170 -4.89 19.07 -9.84
C GLY A 170 -4.74 19.13 -8.31
N GLY A 171 -3.50 19.03 -7.79
CA GLY A 171 -3.17 19.09 -6.37
C GLY A 171 -3.26 17.74 -5.63
N PRO A 172 -2.86 17.71 -4.35
CA PRO A 172 -2.83 16.50 -3.53
C PRO A 172 -4.15 15.74 -3.50
N ILE A 173 -4.06 14.41 -3.43
CA ILE A 173 -5.19 13.49 -3.28
C ILE A 173 -5.05 12.83 -1.91
N ASP A 174 -5.43 13.56 -0.87
CA ASP A 174 -5.30 13.16 0.52
C ASP A 174 -6.67 12.72 1.11
N ALA A 175 -6.75 12.51 2.40
CA ALA A 175 -7.96 12.00 3.07
C ALA A 175 -9.20 12.90 2.84
N ASP A 176 -9.02 14.22 2.72
CA ASP A 176 -10.09 15.19 2.42
C ASP A 176 -10.74 14.96 1.05
N PHE A 177 -9.96 14.50 0.07
CA PHE A 177 -10.51 14.07 -1.22
C PHE A 177 -11.38 12.82 -1.10
N PHE A 178 -10.97 11.85 -0.27
CA PHE A 178 -11.67 10.58 -0.12
C PHE A 178 -12.87 10.67 0.83
N ARG A 179 -12.84 11.53 1.84
CA ARG A 179 -13.90 11.61 2.86
C ARG A 179 -15.33 11.75 2.33
N PRO A 180 -15.62 12.59 1.32
CA PRO A 180 -16.97 12.69 0.74
C PRO A 180 -17.37 11.47 -0.11
N ILE A 181 -16.42 10.62 -0.48
CA ILE A 181 -16.63 9.45 -1.35
C ILE A 181 -16.75 8.15 -0.53
N PHE A 182 -15.93 8.02 0.52
CA PHE A 182 -15.79 6.80 1.30
C PHE A 182 -16.32 7.01 2.73
N ARG A 183 -17.38 6.30 3.09
CA ARG A 183 -18.15 6.51 4.33
C ARG A 183 -17.55 5.85 5.56
N SER A 184 -16.84 4.72 5.39
CA SER A 184 -16.18 4.03 6.49
C SER A 184 -14.94 4.79 6.97
N ARG A 185 -14.13 4.19 7.84
CA ARG A 185 -12.96 4.83 8.43
C ARG A 185 -11.87 5.08 7.39
N ILE A 186 -11.18 6.21 7.53
CA ILE A 186 -10.00 6.56 6.74
C ILE A 186 -8.78 6.59 7.65
N ILE A 187 -7.76 5.79 7.29
CA ILE A 187 -6.43 5.85 7.88
C ILE A 187 -5.56 6.70 6.95
N SER A 188 -4.87 7.71 7.48
CA SER A 188 -3.89 8.48 6.72
C SER A 188 -2.47 8.17 7.18
N ALA A 189 -1.53 8.04 6.24
CA ALA A 189 -0.14 7.71 6.50
C ALA A 189 0.81 8.64 5.75
N ALA A 190 2.08 8.48 6.00
CA ALA A 190 3.25 9.15 5.44
C ALA A 190 3.60 10.49 6.11
N GLY A 191 4.75 10.48 6.82
CA GLY A 191 5.45 11.67 7.29
C GLY A 191 4.72 12.51 8.34
N TYR A 192 3.86 11.90 9.15
CA TYR A 192 3.23 12.59 10.27
C TYR A 192 4.17 12.72 11.47
N ASP A 193 4.21 13.92 12.05
CA ASP A 193 4.57 14.12 13.44
C ASP A 193 3.30 14.14 14.34
N LYS A 194 3.49 14.27 15.65
CA LYS A 194 2.36 14.32 16.60
C LYS A 194 1.38 15.45 16.30
N ALA A 195 1.87 16.67 16.10
CA ALA A 195 1.02 17.85 15.91
C ALA A 195 0.21 17.74 14.62
N GLN A 196 0.83 17.26 13.54
CA GLN A 196 0.17 17.01 12.27
C GLN A 196 -0.88 15.89 12.37
N ALA A 197 -0.57 14.81 13.11
CA ALA A 197 -1.51 13.71 13.34
C ALA A 197 -2.74 14.18 14.11
N GLU A 198 -2.55 14.93 15.21
CA GLU A 198 -3.64 15.50 15.99
C GLU A 198 -4.49 16.48 15.16
N ALA A 199 -3.86 17.31 14.32
CA ALA A 199 -4.58 18.22 13.43
C ALA A 199 -5.41 17.46 12.39
N ALA A 200 -4.85 16.40 11.80
CA ALA A 200 -5.56 15.55 10.85
C ALA A 200 -6.80 14.88 11.48
N LEU A 201 -6.66 14.32 12.69
CA LEU A 201 -7.79 13.75 13.42
C LEU A 201 -8.86 14.81 13.76
N LYS A 202 -8.46 16.00 14.22
CA LYS A 202 -9.37 17.11 14.51
C LYS A 202 -10.13 17.63 13.29
N SER A 203 -9.60 17.46 12.08
CA SER A 203 -10.27 17.87 10.84
C SER A 203 -11.57 17.10 10.57
N GLY A 204 -11.71 15.89 11.12
CA GLY A 204 -12.81 14.97 10.86
C GLY A 204 -12.71 14.22 9.51
N ASN A 205 -11.67 14.48 8.70
CA ASN A 205 -11.44 13.78 7.44
C ASN A 205 -10.63 12.47 7.62
N VAL A 206 -9.97 12.32 8.77
CA VAL A 206 -9.13 11.19 9.14
C VAL A 206 -9.63 10.60 10.46
N ASP A 207 -9.79 9.28 10.51
CA ASP A 207 -10.20 8.57 11.72
C ASP A 207 -9.00 8.02 12.51
N LEU A 208 -7.92 7.63 11.77
CA LEU A 208 -6.69 7.10 12.35
C LEU A 208 -5.48 7.59 11.55
N VAL A 209 -4.32 7.66 12.23
CA VAL A 209 -3.04 7.97 11.60
C VAL A 209 -2.09 6.79 11.76
N ALA A 210 -1.46 6.38 10.65
CA ALA A 210 -0.47 5.32 10.65
C ALA A 210 0.96 5.89 10.63
N PHE A 211 1.80 5.36 11.52
CA PHE A 211 3.22 5.69 11.62
C PHE A 211 4.06 4.48 11.20
N GLY A 212 5.00 4.67 10.30
CA GLY A 212 5.98 3.64 9.91
C GLY A 212 7.36 3.93 10.48
N THR A 213 8.08 4.89 9.90
CA THR A 213 9.49 5.17 10.23
C THR A 213 9.73 5.44 11.71
N LEU A 214 8.84 6.18 12.37
CA LEU A 214 8.98 6.46 13.80
C LEU A 214 8.82 5.21 14.68
N PHE A 215 8.05 4.22 14.24
CA PHE A 215 7.88 2.96 14.98
C PHE A 215 9.11 2.06 14.92
N ILE A 216 9.99 2.21 13.91
CA ILE A 216 11.21 1.40 13.80
C ILE A 216 12.07 1.56 15.05
N SER A 217 12.27 2.77 15.52
CA SER A 217 13.16 3.09 16.65
C SER A 217 12.42 3.36 17.97
N ASN A 218 11.09 3.36 17.96
CA ASN A 218 10.29 3.62 19.14
C ASN A 218 9.20 2.55 19.28
N PRO A 219 9.51 1.39 19.91
CA PRO A 219 8.55 0.28 20.04
C PRO A 219 7.30 0.67 20.84
N ASP A 220 7.40 1.69 21.69
CA ASP A 220 6.37 2.28 22.54
C ASP A 220 5.90 3.66 22.03
N LEU A 221 5.95 3.90 20.70
CA LEU A 221 5.64 5.18 20.08
C LEU A 221 4.33 5.83 20.57
N PRO A 222 3.20 5.12 20.71
CA PRO A 222 1.97 5.73 21.19
C PRO A 222 2.11 6.34 22.60
N GLU A 223 2.83 5.67 23.49
CA GLU A 223 3.06 6.20 24.86
C GLU A 223 4.01 7.39 24.84
N ARG A 224 5.08 7.35 24.03
CA ARG A 224 5.97 8.50 23.84
C ARG A 224 5.22 9.72 23.29
N LEU A 225 4.38 9.53 22.30
CA LEU A 225 3.56 10.60 21.73
C LEU A 225 2.58 11.16 22.78
N LYS A 226 1.93 10.30 23.58
CA LYS A 226 1.00 10.72 24.64
C LYS A 226 1.69 11.57 25.71
N GLN A 227 2.87 11.17 26.14
CA GLN A 227 3.65 11.86 27.18
C GLN A 227 4.50 13.03 26.65
N ASN A 228 4.55 13.30 25.36
CA ASN A 228 5.52 14.20 24.70
C ASN A 228 6.97 13.84 25.04
N ALA A 229 7.26 12.55 25.18
CA ALA A 229 8.60 12.05 25.48
C ALA A 229 9.50 12.14 24.24
N PRO A 230 10.83 12.21 24.41
CA PRO A 230 11.78 12.20 23.31
C PRO A 230 11.64 10.94 22.44
N LEU A 231 11.74 11.11 21.12
CA LEU A 231 11.77 10.01 20.17
C LEU A 231 13.22 9.64 19.85
N ALA A 232 13.49 8.33 19.80
CA ALA A 232 14.77 7.81 19.34
C ALA A 232 14.85 7.92 17.81
N GLU A 233 16.03 8.27 17.30
CA GLU A 233 16.30 8.29 15.86
C GLU A 233 16.56 6.86 15.36
N ALA A 234 16.00 6.54 14.19
CA ALA A 234 16.24 5.26 13.56
C ALA A 234 17.54 5.26 12.74
N ASP A 235 18.35 4.23 12.93
CA ASP A 235 19.54 4.01 12.09
C ASP A 235 19.12 3.44 10.72
N ARG A 236 19.17 4.26 9.69
CA ARG A 236 18.77 3.87 8.32
C ARG A 236 19.57 2.69 7.77
N ALA A 237 20.81 2.49 8.22
CA ALA A 237 21.62 1.37 7.76
C ALA A 237 21.09 0.01 8.23
N THR A 238 20.22 -0.01 9.24
CA THR A 238 19.63 -1.23 9.81
C THR A 238 18.18 -1.46 9.40
N PHE A 239 17.59 -0.66 8.49
CA PHE A 239 16.19 -0.82 8.10
C PHE A 239 15.91 -2.12 7.35
N TYR A 240 16.86 -2.59 6.55
CA TYR A 240 16.71 -3.77 5.71
C TYR A 240 17.95 -4.66 5.80
N GLY A 241 17.72 -5.93 6.03
CA GLY A 241 18.81 -6.90 6.18
C GLY A 241 19.56 -6.75 7.50
N GLY A 242 20.03 -7.82 8.02
CA GLY A 242 20.71 -7.88 9.31
C GLY A 242 20.02 -8.86 10.26
N ASP A 243 20.43 -8.80 11.52
CA ASP A 243 19.94 -9.66 12.58
C ASP A 243 19.09 -8.87 13.61
N ALA A 244 19.42 -8.97 14.89
CA ALA A 244 18.70 -8.27 15.96
C ALA A 244 18.90 -6.76 15.93
N LYS A 245 20.05 -6.28 15.40
CA LYS A 245 20.36 -4.84 15.39
C LYS A 245 19.39 -4.06 14.51
N GLY A 246 18.77 -3.05 15.11
CA GLY A 246 17.77 -2.21 14.42
C GLY A 246 16.37 -2.83 14.34
N TYR A 247 16.21 -4.09 14.83
CA TYR A 247 14.92 -4.79 14.83
C TYR A 247 14.36 -5.01 16.23
N THR A 248 15.23 -5.39 17.19
CA THR A 248 14.80 -5.80 18.54
C THR A 248 15.57 -5.09 19.65
N ASP A 249 16.50 -4.20 19.35
CA ASP A 249 17.44 -3.58 20.29
C ASP A 249 17.13 -2.11 20.62
N TYR A 250 16.11 -1.52 19.99
CA TYR A 250 15.66 -0.16 20.37
C TYR A 250 14.95 -0.21 21.74
N PRO A 251 15.38 0.60 22.71
CA PRO A 251 14.81 0.57 24.04
C PRO A 251 13.45 1.24 24.10
N SER A 252 12.55 0.70 24.94
CA SER A 252 11.36 1.43 25.38
C SER A 252 11.74 2.64 26.24
N LEU A 253 10.79 3.55 26.45
CA LEU A 253 10.99 4.75 27.28
C LEU A 253 11.41 4.36 28.72
N GLU A 254 10.78 3.35 29.31
CA GLU A 254 11.12 2.87 30.65
C GLU A 254 12.55 2.32 30.70
N ALA A 255 12.96 1.52 29.71
CA ALA A 255 14.31 0.98 29.65
C ALA A 255 15.39 2.04 29.39
N ALA A 256 15.04 3.15 28.74
CA ALA A 256 15.96 4.26 28.50
C ALA A 256 16.17 5.18 29.71
N LEU A 257 15.27 5.12 30.70
CA LEU A 257 15.31 5.90 31.94
C LEU A 257 15.91 5.11 33.13
N ALA A 258 16.11 3.80 32.98
CA ALA A 258 16.70 2.90 33.96
C ALA A 258 18.21 2.82 33.79
#